data_21fbb03cd535dd323db149aca524ac63
#
_entry.id   21fbb03cd535dd323db149aca524ac63
#
_cell.length_a   1.000
_cell.length_b   1.000
_cell.length_c   1.000
_cell.angle_alpha   90.00
_cell.angle_beta   90.00
_cell.angle_gamma   90.00
#
_symmetry.space_group_name_H-M   'P 1'
#
loop_
_entity.id
_entity.type
_entity.pdbx_description
1 polymer ?
#
loop_
_entity_poly.entity_id
_entity_poly.type
_entity_poly.pdbx_seq_one_letter_code
_entity_poly.pdbx_strand_id
1 'polypeptide(L)'
;TEVTLTTVKVQNFDKTITTIPPYALVSDSFQNWRGMRECGGRRIKRSIAIDARTVRRCTAEEIARFRSLGYIGDEEPDEEAVNLRVFRGYLMHYLKGRQEIRQDLLQMVRMLQPTTEGIPIEVYCFTADTEWTAYERIQSALFDHLLATLPEFGLAVYQRPAGRDFRTEEN
;
A
#
# COMPACT_ATOMS: atom_id res chain seq x y z
N THR A 1 -20.65 -0.83 -25.57
CA THR A 1 -21.88 -0.87 -24.76
C THR A 1 -23.07 -0.73 -25.66
N GLU A 2 -24.03 -1.60 -25.56
CA GLU A 2 -25.29 -1.59 -26.29
C GLU A 2 -26.44 -1.56 -25.29
N VAL A 3 -27.42 -0.69 -25.49
CA VAL A 3 -28.60 -0.55 -24.62
C VAL A 3 -29.83 -0.86 -25.42
N THR A 4 -30.62 -1.84 -24.99
CA THR A 4 -31.93 -2.19 -25.53
C THR A 4 -33.02 -1.95 -24.49
N LEU A 5 -34.29 -2.04 -24.87
CA LEU A 5 -35.42 -1.89 -23.94
C LEU A 5 -35.41 -2.86 -22.75
N THR A 6 -34.80 -4.01 -22.91
CA THR A 6 -34.85 -5.11 -21.93
C THR A 6 -33.48 -5.48 -21.35
N THR A 7 -32.37 -5.03 -21.95
CA THR A 7 -31.03 -5.42 -21.51
C THR A 7 -29.98 -4.35 -21.82
N VAL A 8 -28.96 -4.28 -20.95
CA VAL A 8 -27.74 -3.51 -21.19
C VAL A 8 -26.58 -4.51 -21.35
N LYS A 9 -25.90 -4.47 -22.49
CA LYS A 9 -24.71 -5.29 -22.74
C LYS A 9 -23.45 -4.48 -22.47
N VAL A 10 -22.59 -4.95 -21.61
CA VAL A 10 -21.31 -4.33 -21.25
C VAL A 10 -20.17 -5.27 -21.61
N GLN A 11 -19.23 -4.79 -22.41
CA GLN A 11 -18.01 -5.54 -22.69
C GLN A 11 -17.02 -5.37 -21.53
N ASN A 12 -16.61 -6.46 -20.93
CA ASN A 12 -15.60 -6.53 -19.88
C ASN A 12 -14.17 -6.34 -20.41
N PHE A 13 -13.20 -6.16 -19.53
CA PHE A 13 -11.79 -6.00 -19.90
C PHE A 13 -11.20 -7.27 -20.53
N ASP A 14 -11.67 -8.45 -20.15
CA ASP A 14 -11.31 -9.75 -20.73
C ASP A 14 -12.00 -10.06 -22.07
N LYS A 15 -12.73 -9.06 -22.63
CA LYS A 15 -13.50 -9.13 -23.87
C LYS A 15 -14.80 -9.96 -23.80
N THR A 16 -15.13 -10.54 -22.65
CA THR A 16 -16.45 -11.15 -22.44
C THR A 16 -17.55 -10.08 -22.42
N ILE A 17 -18.80 -10.50 -22.67
CA ILE A 17 -19.96 -9.60 -22.64
C ILE A 17 -20.87 -10.01 -21.47
N THR A 18 -21.07 -9.06 -20.54
CA THR A 18 -22.06 -9.23 -19.46
C THR A 18 -23.38 -8.57 -19.86
N THR A 19 -24.46 -9.31 -19.76
CA THR A 19 -25.82 -8.79 -19.97
C THR A 19 -26.44 -8.43 -18.62
N ILE A 20 -26.84 -7.18 -18.46
CA ILE A 20 -27.36 -6.63 -17.19
C ILE A 20 -28.82 -6.22 -17.42
N PRO A 21 -29.76 -6.70 -16.60
CA PRO A 21 -31.12 -6.18 -16.64
C PRO A 21 -31.15 -4.70 -16.20
N PRO A 22 -31.96 -3.81 -16.82
CA PRO A 22 -31.96 -2.39 -16.49
C PRO A 22 -32.26 -2.08 -15.02
N TYR A 23 -33.07 -2.88 -14.36
CA TYR A 23 -33.40 -2.68 -12.94
C TYR A 23 -32.18 -2.79 -12.03
N ALA A 24 -31.19 -3.64 -12.37
CA ALA A 24 -29.97 -3.78 -11.58
C ALA A 24 -29.10 -2.51 -11.59
N LEU A 25 -29.20 -1.70 -12.63
CA LEU A 25 -28.53 -0.40 -12.71
C LEU A 25 -29.20 0.68 -11.85
N VAL A 26 -30.41 0.41 -11.38
CA VAL A 26 -31.20 1.33 -10.51
C VAL A 26 -31.16 0.86 -9.06
N SER A 27 -31.16 -0.47 -8.82
CA SER A 27 -31.17 -1.06 -7.48
C SER A 27 -29.80 -1.16 -6.83
N ASP A 28 -28.75 -1.33 -7.63
CA ASP A 28 -27.40 -1.55 -7.13
C ASP A 28 -26.48 -0.35 -7.41
N SER A 29 -25.50 -0.15 -6.55
CA SER A 29 -24.46 0.84 -6.76
C SER A 29 -23.35 0.28 -7.66
N PHE A 30 -22.83 1.09 -8.57
CA PHE A 30 -21.67 0.74 -9.40
C PHE A 30 -20.65 1.86 -9.43
N GLN A 31 -19.36 1.49 -9.58
CA GLN A 31 -18.28 2.45 -9.61
C GLN A 31 -18.09 3.04 -11.01
N ASN A 32 -18.13 4.37 -11.09
CA ASN A 32 -17.83 5.09 -12.30
C ASN A 32 -16.33 5.52 -12.30
N TRP A 33 -15.57 5.02 -13.27
CA TRP A 33 -14.15 5.30 -13.42
C TRP A 33 -13.83 6.63 -14.12
N ARG A 34 -14.85 7.41 -14.47
CA ARG A 34 -14.67 8.69 -15.15
C ARG A 34 -13.84 9.67 -14.32
N GLY A 35 -14.15 9.79 -13.02
CA GLY A 35 -13.41 10.66 -12.11
C GLY A 35 -11.92 10.32 -11.98
N MET A 36 -11.56 9.04 -12.08
CA MET A 36 -10.17 8.61 -12.10
C MET A 36 -9.43 9.11 -13.35
N ARG A 37 -10.09 9.06 -14.53
CA ARG A 37 -9.50 9.56 -15.77
C ARG A 37 -9.37 11.07 -15.77
N GLU A 38 -10.37 11.77 -15.25
CA GLU A 38 -10.40 13.25 -15.19
C GLU A 38 -9.37 13.80 -14.20
N CYS A 39 -9.13 13.16 -13.04
CA CYS A 39 -8.10 13.59 -12.11
C CYS A 39 -6.68 13.18 -12.54
N GLY A 40 -6.54 12.34 -13.57
CA GLY A 40 -5.24 11.89 -14.08
C GLY A 40 -4.41 11.10 -13.05
N GLY A 41 -5.07 10.41 -12.11
CA GLY A 41 -4.41 9.63 -11.08
C GLY A 41 -5.15 8.34 -10.76
N ARG A 42 -4.45 7.20 -10.72
CA ARG A 42 -5.02 5.92 -10.33
C ARG A 42 -4.57 5.55 -8.92
N ARG A 43 -5.55 5.24 -8.06
CA ARG A 43 -5.32 5.01 -6.63
C ARG A 43 -4.61 3.68 -6.36
N ILE A 44 -3.51 3.74 -5.62
CA ILE A 44 -2.93 2.62 -4.88
C ILE A 44 -3.51 2.68 -3.46
N LYS A 45 -4.08 1.55 -3.00
CA LYS A 45 -4.53 1.34 -1.64
C LYS A 45 -4.21 -0.10 -1.29
N ARG A 46 -3.02 -0.35 -0.78
CA ARG A 46 -2.52 -1.67 -0.41
C ARG A 46 -1.82 -1.64 0.93
N SER A 47 -1.87 -2.75 1.64
CA SER A 47 -1.17 -2.93 2.91
C SER A 47 -0.26 -4.15 2.87
N ILE A 48 0.79 -4.09 3.72
CA ILE A 48 1.57 -5.25 4.15
C ILE A 48 1.35 -5.47 5.64
N ALA A 49 1.35 -6.71 6.08
CA ALA A 49 1.25 -7.05 7.49
C ALA A 49 2.66 -7.19 8.09
N ILE A 50 2.96 -6.37 9.10
CA ILE A 50 4.24 -6.40 9.82
C ILE A 50 4.13 -7.35 11.00
N ASP A 51 5.15 -8.18 11.20
CA ASP A 51 5.23 -9.03 12.38
C ASP A 51 5.37 -8.17 13.64
N ALA A 52 4.37 -8.22 14.51
CA ALA A 52 4.32 -7.42 15.74
C ALA A 52 5.51 -7.68 16.67
N ARG A 53 6.13 -8.86 16.61
CA ARG A 53 7.32 -9.22 17.41
C ARG A 53 8.56 -8.42 17.02
N THR A 54 8.59 -7.86 15.82
CA THR A 54 9.70 -7.04 15.32
C THR A 54 9.55 -5.56 15.65
N VAL A 55 8.40 -5.15 16.18
CA VAL A 55 8.15 -3.76 16.57
C VAL A 55 8.79 -3.48 17.91
N ARG A 56 9.71 -2.51 17.94
CA ARG A 56 10.47 -2.13 19.13
C ARG A 56 10.85 -0.66 19.13
N ARG A 57 11.33 -0.16 20.24
CA ARG A 57 11.99 1.16 20.30
C ARG A 57 13.31 1.11 19.52
N CYS A 58 13.65 2.20 18.87
CA CYS A 58 14.94 2.38 18.22
C CYS A 58 16.04 2.54 19.29
N THR A 59 17.26 2.07 18.95
CA THR A 59 18.46 2.37 19.75
C THR A 59 18.90 3.82 19.52
N ALA A 60 19.74 4.35 20.40
CA ALA A 60 20.29 5.70 20.25
C ALA A 60 21.05 5.88 18.93
N GLU A 61 21.77 4.84 18.49
CA GLU A 61 22.49 4.83 17.21
C GLU A 61 21.53 4.87 16.01
N GLU A 62 20.45 4.08 16.08
CA GLU A 62 19.41 4.09 15.04
C GLU A 62 18.71 5.45 14.99
N ILE A 63 18.39 6.07 16.13
CA ILE A 63 17.78 7.39 16.20
C ILE A 63 18.69 8.43 15.55
N ALA A 64 19.98 8.45 15.90
CA ALA A 64 20.95 9.36 15.32
C ALA A 64 21.05 9.19 13.79
N ARG A 65 21.12 7.95 13.33
CA ARG A 65 21.14 7.61 11.90
C ARG A 65 19.86 8.08 11.19
N PHE A 66 18.68 7.72 11.71
CA PHE A 66 17.42 8.05 11.07
C PHE A 66 17.13 9.55 11.08
N ARG A 67 17.60 10.26 12.12
CA ARG A 67 17.50 11.73 12.19
C ARG A 67 18.38 12.38 11.12
N SER A 68 19.63 11.91 10.96
CA SER A 68 20.51 12.42 9.90
C SER A 68 20.00 12.19 8.49
N LEU A 69 19.13 11.17 8.30
CA LEU A 69 18.45 10.88 7.03
C LEU A 69 17.11 11.60 6.86
N GLY A 70 16.67 12.36 7.87
CA GLY A 70 15.41 13.09 7.85
C GLY A 70 14.16 12.23 8.02
N TYR A 71 14.30 11.01 8.55
CA TYR A 71 13.16 10.09 8.81
C TYR A 71 12.54 10.31 10.19
N ILE A 72 13.24 10.98 11.08
CA ILE A 72 12.77 11.46 12.39
C ILE A 72 12.94 12.96 12.38
N GLY A 73 11.87 13.71 12.73
CA GLY A 73 11.93 15.16 12.86
C GLY A 73 12.80 15.59 14.05
N ASP A 74 13.45 16.76 13.95
CA ASP A 74 14.35 17.27 15.01
C ASP A 74 13.60 17.53 16.33
N GLU A 75 12.31 17.82 16.26
CA GLU A 75 11.46 18.08 17.43
C GLU A 75 10.82 16.81 18.02
N GLU A 76 10.99 15.64 17.35
CA GLU A 76 10.43 14.40 17.86
C GLU A 76 11.25 13.84 19.03
N PRO A 77 10.61 13.53 20.18
CA PRO A 77 11.30 12.95 21.32
C PRO A 77 11.88 11.57 20.99
N ASP A 78 13.10 11.29 21.40
CA ASP A 78 13.76 10.00 21.21
C ASP A 78 12.98 8.84 21.82
N GLU A 79 12.28 9.10 22.93
CA GLU A 79 11.44 8.13 23.64
C GLU A 79 10.27 7.61 22.80
N GLU A 80 9.83 8.37 21.80
CA GLU A 80 8.76 8.00 20.90
C GLU A 80 9.25 7.32 19.61
N ALA A 81 10.56 7.22 19.41
CA ALA A 81 11.15 6.62 18.23
C ALA A 81 10.98 5.09 18.21
N VAL A 82 9.83 4.64 17.74
CA VAL A 82 9.54 3.24 17.45
C VAL A 82 9.85 2.96 15.98
N ASN A 83 10.55 1.86 15.70
CA ASN A 83 11.01 1.51 14.35
C ASN A 83 9.87 1.50 13.31
N LEU A 84 8.68 1.04 13.67
CA LEU A 84 7.49 1.06 12.81
C LEU A 84 7.02 2.49 12.49
N ARG A 85 7.15 3.44 13.43
CA ARG A 85 6.84 4.85 13.20
C ARG A 85 7.85 5.47 12.24
N VAL A 86 9.13 5.21 12.46
CA VAL A 86 10.22 5.70 11.61
C VAL A 86 10.08 5.16 10.19
N PHE A 87 9.77 3.87 10.04
CA PHE A 87 9.51 3.26 8.75
C PHE A 87 8.35 3.94 8.00
N ARG A 88 7.26 4.28 8.67
CA ARG A 88 6.16 5.03 8.04
C ARG A 88 6.59 6.43 7.59
N GLY A 89 7.41 7.11 8.39
CA GLY A 89 8.01 8.41 8.04
C GLY A 89 8.90 8.30 6.78
N TYR A 90 9.77 7.30 6.76
CA TYR A 90 10.58 6.96 5.59
C TYR A 90 9.73 6.74 4.34
N LEU A 91 8.67 5.93 4.43
CA LEU A 91 7.81 5.66 3.28
C LEU A 91 7.11 6.93 2.77
N MET A 92 6.70 7.83 3.65
CA MET A 92 6.15 9.13 3.25
C MET A 92 7.20 9.97 2.52
N HIS A 93 8.44 9.99 3.00
CA HIS A 93 9.54 10.66 2.34
C HIS A 93 9.82 10.04 0.95
N TYR A 94 9.86 8.72 0.87
CA TYR A 94 10.04 7.99 -0.38
C TYR A 94 8.96 8.30 -1.41
N LEU A 95 7.67 8.30 -1.02
CA LEU A 95 6.56 8.64 -1.91
C LEU A 95 6.67 10.07 -2.46
N LYS A 96 7.09 11.03 -1.61
CA LYS A 96 7.29 12.44 -2.01
C LYS A 96 8.40 12.62 -3.04
N GLY A 97 9.40 11.76 -3.04
CA GLY A 97 10.52 11.79 -3.99
C GLY A 97 10.22 11.12 -5.34
N ARG A 98 9.04 10.48 -5.51
CA ARG A 98 8.71 9.70 -6.71
C ARG A 98 7.91 10.49 -7.73
N GLN A 99 8.47 10.70 -8.92
CA GLN A 99 7.77 11.38 -10.04
C GLN A 99 6.56 10.59 -10.55
N GLU A 100 6.57 9.27 -10.38
CA GLU A 100 5.48 8.37 -10.79
C GLU A 100 4.27 8.45 -9.86
N ILE A 101 4.40 9.16 -8.72
CA ILE A 101 3.34 9.38 -7.74
C ILE A 101 2.85 10.83 -7.83
N ARG A 102 1.55 11.04 -7.89
CA ARG A 102 0.92 12.36 -7.92
C ARG A 102 1.15 13.07 -6.59
N GLN A 103 1.89 14.19 -6.63
CA GLN A 103 2.24 14.96 -5.44
C GLN A 103 1.14 15.92 -4.99
N ASP A 104 0.23 16.25 -5.89
CA ASP A 104 -0.94 17.11 -5.66
C ASP A 104 -2.17 16.37 -5.13
N LEU A 105 -2.15 15.03 -5.13
CA LEU A 105 -3.20 14.20 -4.58
C LEU A 105 -2.81 13.63 -3.20
N LEU A 106 -3.83 13.19 -2.45
CA LEU A 106 -3.63 12.65 -1.10
C LEU A 106 -2.63 11.50 -1.08
N GLN A 107 -1.61 11.65 -0.25
CA GLN A 107 -0.64 10.60 0.09
C GLN A 107 -0.72 10.31 1.58
N MET A 108 -0.72 9.04 1.93
CA MET A 108 -0.78 8.63 3.33
C MET A 108 -0.13 7.26 3.51
N VAL A 109 0.66 7.12 4.56
CA VAL A 109 1.12 5.82 5.09
C VAL A 109 0.57 5.70 6.51
N ARG A 110 -0.30 4.72 6.73
CA ARG A 110 -0.97 4.57 8.03
C ARG A 110 -0.94 3.14 8.55
N MET A 111 -0.98 3.03 9.84
CA MET A 111 -1.21 1.78 10.53
C MET A 111 -2.73 1.54 10.62
N LEU A 112 -3.16 0.38 10.18
CA LEU A 112 -4.53 -0.08 10.40
C LEU A 112 -4.63 -0.83 11.73
N GLN A 113 -5.84 -1.25 12.08
CA GLN A 113 -6.06 -2.04 13.29
C GLN A 113 -5.24 -3.33 13.23
N PRO A 114 -4.44 -3.63 14.28
CA PRO A 114 -3.71 -4.89 14.37
C PRO A 114 -4.65 -6.10 14.29
N THR A 115 -4.17 -7.16 13.66
CA THR A 115 -4.91 -8.42 13.47
C THR A 115 -4.09 -9.58 14.01
N THR A 116 -4.66 -10.78 14.00
CA THR A 116 -3.93 -12.02 14.30
C THR A 116 -2.86 -12.35 13.25
N GLU A 117 -2.89 -11.67 12.11
CA GLU A 117 -1.93 -11.79 11.00
C GLU A 117 -0.97 -10.59 10.94
N GLY A 118 -0.69 -9.96 12.10
CA GLY A 118 0.25 -8.85 12.22
C GLY A 118 -0.40 -7.47 12.17
N ILE A 119 0.46 -6.46 12.02
CA ILE A 119 0.07 -5.05 12.00
C ILE A 119 0.06 -4.55 10.56
N PRO A 120 -1.12 -4.29 9.94
CA PRO A 120 -1.16 -3.83 8.57
C PRO A 120 -0.68 -2.38 8.46
N ILE A 121 0.29 -2.13 7.58
CA ILE A 121 0.71 -0.79 7.17
C ILE A 121 0.18 -0.56 5.76
N GLU A 122 -0.75 0.37 5.64
CA GLU A 122 -1.39 0.72 4.38
C GLU A 122 -0.68 1.91 3.72
N VAL A 123 -0.34 1.74 2.46
CA VAL A 123 0.09 2.82 1.57
C VAL A 123 -1.12 3.26 0.74
N TYR A 124 -1.40 4.55 0.81
CA TYR A 124 -2.46 5.20 0.05
C TYR A 124 -1.86 6.35 -0.76
N CYS A 125 -1.87 6.23 -2.06
CA CYS A 125 -1.36 7.27 -2.97
C CYS A 125 -2.01 7.12 -4.36
N PHE A 126 -1.63 7.99 -5.29
CA PHE A 126 -2.11 7.95 -6.67
C PHE A 126 -0.91 7.93 -7.63
N THR A 127 -0.95 7.04 -8.62
CA THR A 127 0.03 7.05 -9.72
C THR A 127 -0.25 8.20 -10.65
N ALA A 128 0.80 8.76 -11.27
CA ALA A 128 0.68 9.80 -12.30
C ALA A 128 0.20 9.23 -13.64
N ASP A 129 0.33 7.93 -13.83
CA ASP A 129 -0.16 7.23 -15.01
C ASP A 129 -1.39 6.39 -14.64
N THR A 130 -2.45 6.50 -15.45
CA THR A 130 -3.71 5.76 -15.25
C THR A 130 -3.80 4.49 -16.09
N GLU A 131 -2.83 4.28 -17.00
CA GLU A 131 -2.74 3.07 -17.81
C GLU A 131 -2.52 1.84 -16.93
N TRP A 132 -3.22 0.75 -17.22
CA TRP A 132 -3.24 -0.39 -16.31
C TRP A 132 -1.86 -1.04 -16.13
N THR A 133 -1.15 -1.26 -17.23
CA THR A 133 0.17 -1.90 -17.18
C THR A 133 1.20 -1.02 -16.47
N ALA A 134 1.17 0.29 -16.71
CA ALA A 134 2.01 1.26 -16.02
C ALA A 134 1.69 1.32 -14.51
N TYR A 135 0.41 1.35 -14.17
CA TYR A 135 -0.05 1.31 -12.78
C TYR A 135 0.44 0.05 -12.04
N GLU A 136 0.29 -1.15 -12.63
CA GLU A 136 0.73 -2.39 -11.99
C GLU A 136 2.26 -2.42 -11.83
N ARG A 137 3.02 -1.92 -12.82
CA ARG A 137 4.48 -1.78 -12.71
C ARG A 137 4.89 -0.85 -11.58
N ILE A 138 4.28 0.33 -11.49
CA ILE A 138 4.57 1.31 -10.44
C ILE A 138 4.24 0.74 -9.07
N GLN A 139 3.07 0.12 -8.93
CA GLN A 139 2.63 -0.49 -7.69
C GLN A 139 3.55 -1.64 -7.25
N SER A 140 3.94 -2.53 -8.17
CA SER A 140 4.86 -3.61 -7.88
C SER A 140 6.23 -3.09 -7.44
N ALA A 141 6.83 -2.15 -8.19
CA ALA A 141 8.11 -1.55 -7.84
C ALA A 141 8.10 -0.84 -6.48
N LEU A 142 6.97 -0.20 -6.12
CA LEU A 142 6.79 0.41 -4.80
C LEU A 142 6.83 -0.65 -3.70
N PHE A 143 6.10 -1.75 -3.86
CA PHE A 143 6.03 -2.80 -2.85
C PHE A 143 7.30 -3.66 -2.79
N ASP A 144 7.99 -3.88 -3.91
CA ASP A 144 9.32 -4.51 -3.94
C ASP A 144 10.32 -3.71 -3.10
N HIS A 145 10.36 -2.38 -3.31
CA HIS A 145 11.20 -1.49 -2.53
C HIS A 145 10.86 -1.54 -1.04
N LEU A 146 9.59 -1.48 -0.72
CA LEU A 146 9.05 -1.50 0.63
C LEU A 146 9.46 -2.78 1.37
N LEU A 147 9.30 -3.93 0.73
CA LEU A 147 9.68 -5.23 1.27
C LEU A 147 11.19 -5.37 1.45
N ALA A 148 11.99 -4.90 0.48
CA ALA A 148 13.45 -4.95 0.54
C ALA A 148 14.03 -4.06 1.65
N THR A 149 13.34 -2.96 1.99
CA THR A 149 13.82 -1.97 2.98
C THR A 149 13.43 -2.32 4.43
N LEU A 150 12.40 -3.15 4.65
CA LEU A 150 11.95 -3.52 6.00
C LEU A 150 13.07 -3.94 6.95
N PRO A 151 14.03 -4.81 6.55
CA PRO A 151 15.11 -5.24 7.44
C PRO A 151 16.00 -4.10 7.94
N GLU A 152 16.14 -3.01 7.19
CA GLU A 152 16.93 -1.84 7.60
C GLU A 152 16.35 -1.14 8.84
N PHE A 153 15.05 -1.32 9.08
CA PHE A 153 14.34 -0.83 10.26
C PHE A 153 14.16 -1.93 11.32
N GLY A 154 14.77 -3.09 11.14
CA GLY A 154 14.59 -4.23 12.03
C GLY A 154 13.17 -4.79 12.02
N LEU A 155 12.44 -4.58 10.92
CA LEU A 155 11.07 -5.06 10.72
C LEU A 155 11.03 -6.28 9.80
N ALA A 156 10.03 -7.13 9.99
CA ALA A 156 9.75 -8.26 9.11
C ALA A 156 8.27 -8.31 8.74
N VAL A 157 7.98 -8.88 7.58
CA VAL A 157 6.59 -9.20 7.19
C VAL A 157 6.10 -10.37 8.03
N TYR A 158 4.86 -10.28 8.50
CA TYR A 158 4.21 -11.42 9.12
C TYR A 158 3.95 -12.52 8.08
N GLN A 159 4.36 -13.72 8.41
CA GLN A 159 4.05 -14.94 7.66
C GLN A 159 3.53 -15.99 8.63
N ARG A 160 2.52 -16.74 8.22
CA ARG A 160 2.07 -17.89 9.00
C ARG A 160 3.19 -18.92 9.06
N PRO A 161 3.44 -19.52 10.24
CA PRO A 161 4.45 -20.56 10.35
C PRO A 161 4.19 -21.68 9.33
N ALA A 162 5.24 -22.05 8.61
CA ALA A 162 5.23 -23.15 7.66
C ALA A 162 5.99 -24.35 8.25
N GLY A 163 5.88 -25.53 7.66
CA GLY A 163 6.53 -26.73 8.17
C GLY A 163 8.07 -26.64 8.34
N ARG A 164 8.71 -25.67 7.71
CA ARG A 164 10.15 -25.39 7.90
C ARG A 164 10.44 -24.74 9.26
N ASP A 165 9.51 -23.94 9.79
CA ASP A 165 9.70 -23.18 11.03
C ASP A 165 9.60 -24.09 12.27
N PHE A 166 9.13 -25.33 12.10
CA PHE A 166 9.02 -26.36 13.15
C PHE A 166 10.14 -27.40 13.10
N ARG A 167 11.10 -27.27 12.16
CA ARG A 167 12.28 -28.13 12.16
C ARG A 167 13.28 -27.56 13.16
N THR A 168 13.40 -28.22 14.29
CA THR A 168 14.55 -28.03 15.20
C THR A 168 15.80 -28.41 14.42
N GLU A 169 16.78 -27.52 14.34
CA GLU A 169 18.11 -27.90 13.89
C GLU A 169 18.61 -28.93 14.91
N GLU A 170 18.59 -30.21 14.53
CA GLU A 170 19.32 -31.24 15.25
C GLU A 170 20.82 -30.94 15.06
N ASN A 171 21.43 -30.44 16.11
CA ASN A 171 22.88 -30.27 16.26
C ASN A 171 23.52 -31.63 16.55
#